data_97b536e3e2d6c2235df0b8be7695dbef
#
_entry.id   97b536e3e2d6c2235df0b8be7695dbef
#
_cell.length_a   1.000
_cell.length_b   1.000
_cell.length_c   1.000
_cell.angle_alpha   90.00
_cell.angle_beta   90.00
_cell.angle_gamma   90.00
#
_symmetry.space_group_name_H-M   'P 1'
#
loop_
_entity.id
_entity.type
_entity.pdbx_description
1 polymer ?
#
loop_
_entity_poly.entity_id
_entity_poly.type
_entity_poly.pdbx_seq_one_letter_code
_entity_poly.pdbx_strand_id
1 'polypeptide(L)'
;MIDEFQDTSKLQWSNIVPLISHTLESCDSTGLPGSLTLCGDVKQSLYRWRGADPDNFINLLKDQNPFKIDKKVERLSENYRSKKEIVKFNNGLFSHLAKLFEHSQNQFVYKDLSQEHKKEDSGYVSIEFINELEKSAQLNAFLQKTISIIYDANNRGINYCDQCILVRNRKEQKLVTEFLV
;
A
#
# COMPACT_ATOMS: atom_id res chain seq x y z
N MET A 1 -2.57 -13.90 -14.88
CA MET A 1 -2.12 -12.78 -14.01
C MET A 1 -2.77 -12.93 -12.65
N ILE A 2 -2.01 -12.70 -11.56
CA ILE A 2 -2.50 -12.63 -10.18
C ILE A 2 -2.16 -11.24 -9.67
N ASP A 3 -3.18 -10.49 -9.28
CA ASP A 3 -3.06 -9.15 -8.72
C ASP A 3 -3.15 -9.19 -7.20
N GLU A 4 -2.67 -8.13 -6.51
CA GLU A 4 -2.62 -8.02 -5.05
C GLU A 4 -1.96 -9.25 -4.39
N PHE A 5 -0.89 -9.74 -5.00
CA PHE A 5 -0.27 -11.01 -4.60
C PHE A 5 0.20 -11.05 -3.14
N GLN A 6 0.52 -9.90 -2.54
CA GLN A 6 0.92 -9.79 -1.13
C GLN A 6 -0.17 -10.26 -0.15
N ASP A 7 -1.43 -10.35 -0.60
CA ASP A 7 -2.55 -10.80 0.22
C ASP A 7 -2.87 -12.30 0.03
N THR A 8 -2.10 -12.99 -0.81
CA THR A 8 -2.21 -14.43 -1.03
C THR A 8 -1.65 -15.19 0.17
N SER A 9 -2.40 -16.17 0.69
CA SER A 9 -1.92 -17.03 1.76
C SER A 9 -0.97 -18.11 1.23
N LYS A 10 -0.10 -18.63 2.12
CA LYS A 10 0.81 -19.73 1.80
C LYS A 10 0.07 -20.95 1.24
N LEU A 11 -1.09 -21.26 1.81
CA LEU A 11 -1.90 -22.38 1.36
C LEU A 11 -2.47 -22.16 -0.04
N GLN A 12 -3.03 -20.96 -0.30
CA GLN A 12 -3.52 -20.61 -1.63
C GLN A 12 -2.40 -20.73 -2.66
N TRP A 13 -1.22 -20.13 -2.35
CA TRP A 13 -0.08 -20.20 -3.24
C TRP A 13 0.35 -21.65 -3.52
N SER A 14 0.53 -22.48 -2.49
CA SER A 14 0.93 -23.87 -2.66
C SER A 14 -0.06 -24.70 -3.50
N ASN A 15 -1.35 -24.38 -3.42
CA ASN A 15 -2.39 -25.06 -4.19
C ASN A 15 -2.39 -24.66 -5.68
N ILE A 16 -2.03 -23.41 -6.01
CA ILE A 16 -2.05 -22.97 -7.41
C ILE A 16 -0.73 -23.19 -8.14
N VAL A 17 0.40 -23.32 -7.42
CA VAL A 17 1.72 -23.54 -8.03
C VAL A 17 1.74 -24.74 -9.01
N PRO A 18 1.19 -25.92 -8.69
CA PRO A 18 1.18 -27.04 -9.64
C PRO A 18 0.41 -26.75 -10.94
N LEU A 19 -0.72 -26.02 -10.83
CA LEU A 19 -1.52 -25.62 -11.99
C LEU A 19 -0.77 -24.63 -12.88
N ILE A 20 -0.10 -23.67 -12.25
CA ILE A 20 0.73 -22.68 -12.96
C ILE A 20 1.92 -23.38 -13.63
N SER A 21 2.61 -24.30 -12.92
CA SER A 21 3.73 -25.06 -13.51
C SER A 21 3.30 -25.78 -14.77
N HIS A 22 2.15 -26.46 -14.73
CA HIS A 22 1.59 -27.13 -15.91
C HIS A 22 1.32 -26.15 -17.05
N THR A 23 0.75 -25.00 -16.75
CA THR A 23 0.47 -23.95 -17.75
C THR A 23 1.75 -23.41 -18.37
N LEU A 24 2.78 -23.19 -17.57
CA LEU A 24 4.07 -22.64 -18.04
C LEU A 24 4.90 -23.65 -18.85
N GLU A 25 4.72 -24.95 -18.56
CA GLU A 25 5.40 -26.04 -19.29
C GLU A 25 4.62 -26.50 -20.53
N SER A 26 3.39 -26.05 -20.73
CA SER A 26 2.51 -26.38 -21.85
C SER A 26 2.54 -25.25 -22.90
N CYS A 27 2.33 -25.63 -24.16
CA CYS A 27 2.08 -24.68 -25.23
C CYS A 27 0.59 -24.74 -25.64
N ASP A 28 0.08 -23.61 -26.11
CA ASP A 28 -1.24 -23.55 -26.71
C ASP A 28 -1.27 -24.17 -28.11
N SER A 29 -2.42 -24.14 -28.78
CA SER A 29 -2.59 -24.66 -30.15
C SER A 29 -1.75 -23.93 -31.20
N THR A 30 -1.18 -22.78 -30.88
CA THR A 30 -0.28 -21.98 -31.75
C THR A 30 1.19 -22.21 -31.41
N GLY A 31 1.51 -23.04 -30.42
CA GLY A 31 2.87 -23.32 -29.97
C GLY A 31 3.45 -22.27 -29.01
N LEU A 32 2.62 -21.32 -28.50
CA LEU A 32 3.06 -20.32 -27.54
C LEU A 32 3.01 -20.88 -26.12
N PRO A 33 4.09 -20.72 -25.34
CA PRO A 33 4.10 -21.13 -23.93
C PRO A 33 3.19 -20.24 -23.07
N GLY A 34 2.65 -20.80 -22.01
CA GLY A 34 1.94 -20.04 -20.99
C GLY A 34 2.82 -19.00 -20.30
N SER A 35 2.20 -18.00 -19.70
CA SER A 35 2.90 -16.95 -18.96
C SER A 35 2.25 -16.69 -17.60
N LEU A 36 3.06 -16.27 -16.63
CA LEU A 36 2.61 -15.85 -15.31
C LEU A 36 3.07 -14.42 -15.03
N THR A 37 2.15 -13.57 -14.66
CA THR A 37 2.43 -12.24 -14.11
C THR A 37 1.89 -12.16 -12.70
N LEU A 38 2.75 -11.82 -11.74
CA LEU A 38 2.38 -11.51 -10.35
C LEU A 38 2.53 -10.02 -10.15
N CYS A 39 1.46 -9.36 -9.72
CA CYS A 39 1.45 -7.95 -9.36
C CYS A 39 1.16 -7.79 -7.88
N GLY A 40 1.81 -6.84 -7.23
CA GLY A 40 1.54 -6.56 -5.82
C GLY A 40 2.51 -5.54 -5.23
N ASP A 41 2.19 -5.14 -4.01
CA ASP A 41 3.02 -4.26 -3.21
C ASP A 41 3.05 -4.75 -1.75
N VAL A 42 4.19 -5.27 -1.32
CA VAL A 42 4.37 -5.83 0.04
C VAL A 42 3.96 -4.85 1.13
N LYS A 43 4.13 -3.54 0.92
CA LYS A 43 3.76 -2.48 1.87
C LYS A 43 2.25 -2.35 2.08
N GLN A 44 1.45 -2.82 1.12
CA GLN A 44 -0.01 -2.78 1.17
C GLN A 44 -0.62 -4.04 1.79
N SER A 45 0.19 -4.98 2.27
CA SER A 45 -0.30 -6.20 2.91
C SER A 45 -1.03 -5.88 4.22
N LEU A 46 -2.35 -6.03 4.23
CA LEU A 46 -3.23 -5.77 5.36
C LEU A 46 -3.85 -7.04 5.95
N TYR A 47 -3.73 -8.19 5.29
CA TYR A 47 -4.46 -9.41 5.60
C TYR A 47 -3.63 -10.51 6.25
N ARG A 48 -2.50 -10.19 6.90
CA ARG A 48 -1.71 -11.18 7.68
C ARG A 48 -2.57 -11.93 8.70
N TRP A 49 -3.51 -11.26 9.34
CA TRP A 49 -4.46 -11.86 10.29
C TRP A 49 -5.44 -12.85 9.64
N ARG A 50 -5.57 -12.84 8.32
CA ARG A 50 -6.34 -13.81 7.53
C ARG A 50 -5.45 -14.86 6.85
N GLY A 51 -4.16 -14.88 7.16
CA GLY A 51 -3.19 -15.83 6.64
C GLY A 51 -2.46 -15.39 5.38
N ALA A 52 -2.58 -14.12 4.96
CA ALA A 52 -1.74 -13.57 3.89
C ALA A 52 -0.25 -13.69 4.27
N ASP A 53 0.57 -14.07 3.29
CA ASP A 53 2.01 -14.29 3.46
C ASP A 53 2.83 -13.36 2.55
N PRO A 54 3.01 -12.09 2.95
CA PRO A 54 3.84 -11.16 2.19
C PRO A 54 5.32 -11.56 2.16
N ASP A 55 5.79 -12.39 3.09
CA ASP A 55 7.16 -12.89 3.10
C ASP A 55 7.42 -13.83 1.91
N ASN A 56 6.40 -14.58 1.50
CA ASN A 56 6.45 -15.36 0.27
C ASN A 56 6.68 -14.46 -0.97
N PHE A 57 5.99 -13.32 -1.05
CA PHE A 57 6.20 -12.37 -2.15
C PHE A 57 7.61 -11.78 -2.13
N ILE A 58 8.13 -11.40 -0.95
CA ILE A 58 9.51 -10.91 -0.79
C ILE A 58 10.51 -11.97 -1.30
N ASN A 59 10.28 -13.23 -0.95
CA ASN A 59 11.16 -14.32 -1.37
C ASN A 59 11.13 -14.53 -2.88
N LEU A 60 9.95 -14.42 -3.50
CA LEU A 60 9.81 -14.48 -4.96
C LEU A 60 10.45 -13.28 -5.66
N LEU A 61 10.44 -12.10 -5.04
CA LEU A 61 11.16 -10.93 -5.57
C LEU A 61 12.69 -11.09 -5.50
N LYS A 62 13.19 -11.83 -4.52
CA LYS A 62 14.62 -12.12 -4.37
C LYS A 62 15.02 -13.30 -5.27
N ASP A 63 15.33 -14.41 -4.67
CA ASP A 63 15.98 -15.54 -5.34
C ASP A 63 15.08 -16.76 -5.55
N GLN A 64 13.94 -16.81 -4.84
CA GLN A 64 13.05 -17.94 -4.97
C GLN A 64 12.30 -17.94 -6.31
N ASN A 65 12.30 -19.09 -6.95
CA ASN A 65 11.50 -19.35 -8.14
C ASN A 65 11.01 -20.81 -8.09
N PRO A 66 9.72 -21.05 -7.85
CA PRO A 66 9.19 -22.41 -7.82
C PRO A 66 9.03 -23.05 -9.21
N PHE A 67 9.28 -22.28 -10.27
CA PHE A 67 9.10 -22.73 -11.65
C PHE A 67 10.44 -22.96 -12.34
N LYS A 68 10.46 -23.82 -13.36
CA LYS A 68 11.66 -24.14 -14.14
C LYS A 68 12.02 -23.12 -15.22
N ILE A 69 11.26 -22.05 -15.31
CA ILE A 69 11.49 -20.97 -16.26
C ILE A 69 12.10 -19.74 -15.57
N ASP A 70 12.82 -18.95 -16.32
CA ASP A 70 13.40 -17.73 -15.80
C ASP A 70 12.32 -16.72 -15.42
N LYS A 71 12.53 -16.03 -14.31
CA LYS A 71 11.68 -14.93 -13.87
C LYS A 71 12.32 -13.60 -14.22
N LYS A 72 11.48 -12.62 -14.54
CA LYS A 72 11.85 -11.23 -14.63
C LYS A 72 11.14 -10.43 -13.54
N VAL A 73 11.89 -9.65 -12.79
CA VAL A 73 11.33 -8.75 -11.79
C VAL A 73 11.38 -7.33 -12.34
N GLU A 74 10.23 -6.69 -12.41
CA GLU A 74 10.10 -5.30 -12.83
C GLU A 74 9.52 -4.45 -11.71
N ARG A 75 9.97 -3.21 -11.60
CA ARG A 75 9.44 -2.23 -10.66
C ARG A 75 8.69 -1.16 -11.42
N LEU A 76 7.49 -0.85 -10.95
CA LEU A 76 6.71 0.24 -11.49
C LEU A 76 7.12 1.53 -10.77
N SER A 77 7.98 2.31 -11.40
CA SER A 77 8.52 3.56 -10.81
C SER A 77 7.59 4.75 -10.99
N GLU A 78 6.62 4.68 -11.89
CA GLU A 78 5.77 5.80 -12.26
C GLU A 78 4.45 5.82 -11.51
N ASN A 79 4.10 6.97 -10.91
CA ASN A 79 2.83 7.18 -10.22
C ASN A 79 1.91 8.07 -11.05
N TYR A 80 0.86 7.45 -11.61
CA TYR A 80 -0.18 8.14 -12.39
C TYR A 80 -1.38 8.57 -11.56
N ARG A 81 -1.51 8.08 -10.31
CA ARG A 81 -2.67 8.32 -9.43
C ARG A 81 -2.53 9.63 -8.69
N SER A 82 -1.42 9.83 -8.02
CA SER A 82 -1.23 10.89 -7.04
C SER A 82 -0.64 12.15 -7.67
N LYS A 83 -0.99 13.30 -7.09
CA LYS A 83 -0.40 14.57 -7.45
C LYS A 83 1.04 14.69 -6.95
N LYS A 84 1.82 15.56 -7.58
CA LYS A 84 3.26 15.76 -7.37
C LYS A 84 3.68 15.87 -5.91
N GLU A 85 3.04 16.74 -5.14
CA GLU A 85 3.43 16.94 -3.73
C GLU A 85 3.16 15.73 -2.84
N ILE A 86 2.12 14.94 -3.15
CA ILE A 86 1.85 13.67 -2.45
C ILE A 86 2.97 12.66 -2.72
N VAL A 87 3.39 12.52 -3.98
CA VAL A 87 4.46 11.60 -4.35
C VAL A 87 5.78 12.00 -3.71
N LYS A 88 6.13 13.29 -3.75
CA LYS A 88 7.35 13.82 -3.11
C LYS A 88 7.35 13.60 -1.60
N PHE A 89 6.22 13.89 -0.94
CA PHE A 89 6.07 13.67 0.49
C PHE A 89 6.27 12.19 0.84
N ASN A 90 5.60 11.28 0.13
CA ASN A 90 5.73 9.85 0.36
C ASN A 90 7.17 9.36 0.13
N ASN A 91 7.81 9.80 -0.94
CA ASN A 91 9.22 9.46 -1.21
C ASN A 91 10.12 9.89 -0.05
N GLY A 92 9.96 11.13 0.42
CA GLY A 92 10.75 11.66 1.54
C GLY A 92 10.48 10.92 2.86
N LEU A 93 9.21 10.71 3.20
CA LEU A 93 8.79 10.03 4.42
C LEU A 93 9.32 8.59 4.46
N PHE A 94 9.03 7.80 3.43
CA PHE A 94 9.44 6.39 3.40
C PHE A 94 10.95 6.21 3.28
N SER A 95 11.66 7.10 2.57
CA SER A 95 13.12 7.10 2.55
C SER A 95 13.72 7.36 3.93
N HIS A 96 13.07 8.22 4.74
CA HIS A 96 13.49 8.45 6.12
C HIS A 96 13.18 7.25 7.01
N LEU A 97 11.96 6.71 6.94
CA LEU A 97 11.53 5.56 7.72
C LEU A 97 12.37 4.31 7.42
N ALA A 98 12.77 4.10 6.16
CA ALA A 98 13.61 2.98 5.77
C ALA A 98 14.91 2.90 6.57
N LYS A 99 15.46 4.04 6.99
CA LYS A 99 16.69 4.11 7.79
C LYS A 99 16.50 3.71 9.26
N LEU A 100 15.24 3.73 9.73
CA LEU A 100 14.90 3.42 11.11
C LEU A 100 14.60 1.92 11.33
N PHE A 101 14.45 1.15 10.25
CA PHE A 101 14.19 -0.28 10.38
C PHE A 101 15.47 -1.06 10.69
N GLU A 102 15.43 -1.85 11.75
CA GLU A 102 16.52 -2.74 12.16
C GLU A 102 16.56 -4.04 11.34
N HIS A 103 15.39 -4.53 10.90
CA HIS A 103 15.28 -5.79 10.17
C HIS A 103 15.58 -5.62 8.68
N SER A 104 16.48 -6.44 8.16
CA SER A 104 16.90 -6.43 6.75
C SER A 104 15.77 -6.66 5.74
N GLN A 105 14.75 -7.44 6.11
CA GLN A 105 13.56 -7.64 5.26
C GLN A 105 12.76 -6.36 5.09
N ASN A 106 12.54 -5.62 6.19
CA ASN A 106 11.84 -4.33 6.14
C ASN A 106 12.66 -3.31 5.35
N GLN A 107 13.98 -3.26 5.58
CA GLN A 107 14.86 -2.41 4.77
C GLN A 107 14.76 -2.72 3.28
N PHE A 108 14.72 -4.01 2.90
CA PHE A 108 14.57 -4.42 1.51
C PHE A 108 13.27 -3.90 0.89
N VAL A 109 12.15 -4.01 1.63
CA VAL A 109 10.82 -3.55 1.17
C VAL A 109 10.79 -2.05 0.95
N TYR A 110 11.46 -1.28 1.82
CA TYR A 110 11.47 0.18 1.79
C TYR A 110 12.69 0.78 1.07
N LYS A 111 13.61 -0.04 0.59
CA LYS A 111 14.72 0.39 -0.25
C LYS A 111 14.22 0.65 -1.68
N ASP A 112 14.65 1.72 -2.27
CA ASP A 112 14.32 2.09 -3.67
C ASP A 112 12.81 2.28 -3.93
N LEU A 113 12.12 2.94 -2.99
CA LEU A 113 10.68 3.25 -3.11
C LEU A 113 10.37 4.51 -3.91
N SER A 114 11.38 5.20 -4.38
CA SER A 114 11.16 6.46 -5.09
C SER A 114 10.28 6.26 -6.31
N GLN A 115 9.18 6.99 -6.37
CA GLN A 115 8.27 7.03 -7.51
C GLN A 115 8.41 8.37 -8.24
N GLU A 116 8.29 8.34 -9.56
CA GLU A 116 8.18 9.52 -10.39
C GLU A 116 6.71 9.92 -10.51
N HIS A 117 6.42 11.20 -10.27
CA HIS A 117 5.07 11.72 -10.51
C HIS A 117 4.84 11.96 -12.01
N LYS A 118 3.66 11.62 -12.49
CA LYS A 118 3.23 11.94 -13.87
C LYS A 118 2.21 13.08 -13.92
N LYS A 119 1.63 13.46 -12.78
CA LYS A 119 0.75 14.62 -12.66
C LYS A 119 1.55 15.83 -12.19
N GLU A 120 1.54 16.88 -12.96
CA GLU A 120 2.23 18.14 -12.64
C GLU A 120 1.44 19.01 -11.66
N ASP A 121 0.13 18.77 -11.51
CA ASP A 121 -0.70 19.50 -10.55
C ASP A 121 -0.12 19.41 -9.14
N SER A 122 -0.12 20.56 -8.45
CA SER A 122 0.24 20.60 -7.05
C SER A 122 -0.79 19.88 -6.19
N GLY A 123 -0.32 18.91 -5.38
CA GLY A 123 -1.09 18.34 -4.28
C GLY A 123 -0.88 19.15 -3.00
N TYR A 124 -1.49 18.67 -1.92
CA TYR A 124 -1.32 19.28 -0.60
C TYR A 124 -1.11 18.19 0.45
N VAL A 125 -0.13 18.38 1.32
CA VAL A 125 0.10 17.55 2.50
C VAL A 125 0.27 18.48 3.70
N SER A 126 -0.44 18.19 4.78
CA SER A 126 -0.30 18.87 6.05
C SER A 126 -0.13 17.86 7.17
N ILE A 127 0.75 18.14 8.10
CA ILE A 127 0.92 17.39 9.35
C ILE A 127 0.79 18.35 10.49
N GLU A 128 -0.09 18.06 11.42
CA GLU A 128 -0.30 18.88 12.60
C GLU A 128 -0.14 18.04 13.86
N PHE A 129 0.51 18.60 14.85
CA PHE A 129 0.71 18.00 16.15
C PHE A 129 -0.16 18.70 17.19
N ILE A 130 -0.92 17.94 17.95
CA ILE A 130 -1.77 18.46 19.02
C ILE A 130 -1.07 18.23 20.35
N ASN A 131 -0.65 19.31 21.01
CA ASN A 131 0.08 19.28 22.28
C ASN A 131 -0.84 19.55 23.47
N GLU A 132 -1.87 18.69 23.65
CA GLU A 132 -2.71 18.72 24.81
C GLU A 132 -2.27 17.67 25.84
N LEU A 133 -2.15 18.06 27.10
CA LEU A 133 -1.68 17.17 28.16
C LEU A 133 -2.76 16.23 28.66
N GLU A 134 -4.02 16.69 28.71
CA GLU A 134 -5.16 15.86 29.11
C GLU A 134 -5.74 15.09 27.94
N LYS A 135 -5.99 13.80 28.14
CA LYS A 135 -6.56 12.92 27.08
C LYS A 135 -7.92 13.37 26.58
N SER A 136 -8.77 13.90 27.46
CA SER A 136 -10.09 14.44 27.11
C SER A 136 -9.98 15.69 26.23
N ALA A 137 -9.12 16.62 26.61
CA ALA A 137 -8.83 17.83 25.83
C ALA A 137 -8.19 17.48 24.48
N GLN A 138 -7.25 16.54 24.48
CA GLN A 138 -6.61 16.03 23.27
C GLN A 138 -7.63 15.46 22.29
N LEU A 139 -8.55 14.59 22.76
CA LEU A 139 -9.60 14.01 21.94
C LEU A 139 -10.50 15.11 21.32
N ASN A 140 -10.95 16.06 22.14
CA ASN A 140 -11.77 17.15 21.66
C ASN A 140 -11.03 17.99 20.59
N ALA A 141 -9.76 18.29 20.82
CA ALA A 141 -8.94 19.03 19.86
C ALA A 141 -8.82 18.28 18.53
N PHE A 142 -8.63 16.94 18.56
CA PHE A 142 -8.63 16.10 17.35
C PHE A 142 -9.95 16.16 16.60
N LEU A 143 -11.07 16.05 17.30
CA LEU A 143 -12.40 16.05 16.68
C LEU A 143 -12.71 17.42 16.08
N GLN A 144 -12.43 18.52 16.80
CA GLN A 144 -12.60 19.89 16.29
C GLN A 144 -11.71 20.14 15.07
N LYS A 145 -10.48 19.65 15.10
CA LYS A 145 -9.57 19.79 13.95
C LYS A 145 -10.05 18.99 12.73
N THR A 146 -10.59 17.80 12.96
CA THR A 146 -11.18 16.98 11.89
C THR A 146 -12.29 17.72 11.18
N ILE A 147 -13.24 18.33 11.93
CA ILE A 147 -14.31 19.14 11.34
C ILE A 147 -13.73 20.34 10.57
N SER A 148 -12.77 21.06 11.15
CA SER A 148 -12.15 22.21 10.48
C SER A 148 -11.54 21.79 9.12
N ILE A 149 -10.83 20.66 9.08
CA ILE A 149 -10.23 20.13 7.83
C ILE A 149 -11.31 19.79 6.80
N ILE A 150 -12.41 19.15 7.24
CA ILE A 150 -13.53 18.78 6.35
C ILE A 150 -14.15 20.04 5.72
N TYR A 151 -14.44 21.06 6.51
CA TYR A 151 -15.00 22.32 6.01
C TYR A 151 -14.03 23.06 5.11
N ASP A 152 -12.75 23.14 5.49
CA ASP A 152 -11.71 23.78 4.66
C ASP A 152 -11.57 23.09 3.31
N ALA A 153 -11.61 21.74 3.28
CA ALA A 153 -11.57 20.98 2.05
C ALA A 153 -12.80 21.25 1.19
N ASN A 154 -13.99 21.28 1.79
CA ASN A 154 -15.24 21.57 1.08
C ASN A 154 -15.25 23.00 0.51
N ASN A 155 -14.78 23.97 1.26
CA ASN A 155 -14.66 25.37 0.81
C ASN A 155 -13.67 25.53 -0.36
N ARG A 156 -12.74 24.60 -0.51
CA ARG A 156 -11.80 24.51 -1.64
C ARG A 156 -12.35 23.70 -2.82
N GLY A 157 -13.61 23.29 -2.77
CA GLY A 157 -14.30 22.56 -3.85
C GLY A 157 -14.14 21.04 -3.80
N ILE A 158 -13.67 20.46 -2.68
CA ILE A 158 -13.63 19.00 -2.48
C ILE A 158 -14.96 18.58 -1.82
N ASN A 159 -15.80 17.86 -2.55
CA ASN A 159 -17.08 17.42 -2.01
C ASN A 159 -16.89 16.47 -0.84
N TYR A 160 -17.88 16.39 0.06
CA TYR A 160 -17.83 15.47 1.20
C TYR A 160 -17.69 13.99 0.79
N CYS A 161 -18.28 13.58 -0.33
CA CYS A 161 -18.16 12.21 -0.87
C CYS A 161 -16.73 11.88 -1.36
N ASP A 162 -15.90 12.89 -1.62
CA ASP A 162 -14.51 12.73 -2.06
C ASP A 162 -13.51 12.79 -0.89
N GLN A 163 -14.01 12.96 0.35
CA GLN A 163 -13.20 13.04 1.56
C GLN A 163 -13.24 11.71 2.30
N CYS A 164 -12.10 11.27 2.81
CA CYS A 164 -11.98 10.03 3.58
C CYS A 164 -11.19 10.26 4.86
N ILE A 165 -11.72 9.80 6.00
CA ILE A 165 -11.05 9.84 7.29
C ILE A 165 -10.55 8.44 7.62
N LEU A 166 -9.23 8.28 7.74
CA LEU A 166 -8.61 7.02 8.13
C LEU A 166 -8.30 7.05 9.62
N VAL A 167 -8.73 6.02 10.32
CA VAL A 167 -8.49 5.83 11.76
C VAL A 167 -7.86 4.46 12.01
N ARG A 168 -7.19 4.31 13.14
CA ARG A 168 -6.46 3.08 13.45
C ARG A 168 -7.34 1.91 13.90
N ASN A 169 -8.45 2.21 14.56
CA ASN A 169 -9.30 1.19 15.17
C ASN A 169 -10.79 1.60 15.21
N ARG A 170 -11.65 0.60 15.49
CA ARG A 170 -13.12 0.80 15.54
C ARG A 170 -13.58 1.78 16.61
N LYS A 171 -12.84 1.93 17.72
CA LYS A 171 -13.22 2.89 18.77
C LYS A 171 -13.07 4.32 18.27
N GLU A 172 -11.97 4.61 17.59
CA GLU A 172 -11.76 5.91 16.96
C GLU A 172 -12.78 6.17 15.85
N GLN A 173 -13.09 5.16 15.02
CA GLN A 173 -14.15 5.27 14.02
C GLN A 173 -15.49 5.67 14.65
N LYS A 174 -15.89 4.99 15.72
CA LYS A 174 -17.14 5.28 16.42
C LYS A 174 -17.15 6.71 16.94
N LEU A 175 -16.09 7.14 17.63
CA LEU A 175 -15.95 8.49 18.17
C LEU A 175 -16.07 9.57 17.09
N VAL A 176 -15.36 9.41 15.98
CA VAL A 176 -15.44 10.34 14.85
C VAL A 176 -16.85 10.35 14.26
N THR A 177 -17.46 9.18 14.06
CA THR A 177 -18.81 9.10 13.49
C THR A 177 -19.85 9.78 14.40
N GLU A 178 -19.82 9.49 15.72
CA GLU A 178 -20.74 10.10 16.68
C GLU A 178 -20.58 11.62 16.79
N PHE A 179 -19.38 12.12 16.51
CA PHE A 179 -19.12 13.55 16.54
C PHE A 179 -19.54 14.29 15.27
N LEU A 180 -19.58 13.59 14.13
CA LEU A 180 -19.95 14.16 12.83
C LEU A 180 -21.47 14.11 12.55
N VAL A 181 -22.25 13.36 13.33
CA VAL A 181 -23.71 13.22 13.25
C VAL A 181 -24.39 14.19 14.18
#